data_2727d9a6e25cd71a14c286fa8960ba26
#
_entry.id   2727d9a6e25cd71a14c286fa8960ba26
#
_cell.length_a   1.000
_cell.length_b   1.000
_cell.length_c   1.000
_cell.angle_alpha   90.00
_cell.angle_beta   90.00
_cell.angle_gamma   90.00
#
_symmetry.space_group_name_H-M   'P 1'
#
loop_
_entity.id
_entity.type
_entity.pdbx_description
1 polymer ?
#
loop_
_entity_poly.entity_id
_entity_poly.type
_entity_poly.pdbx_seq_one_letter_code
_entity_poly.pdbx_strand_id
1 'polypeptide(L)'
;MNVPPQPNIKLTNSPEYRENYANSVQMRVNVWDFFLVFGTVQQQSESQVEIRNFQGIYLSPQQAKALLGLLQQNVNGYETAFGEIKLDPRMSPGGQVH
;
A
#
# COMPACT_ATOMS: atom_id res chain seq x y z
N MET A 1 -34.13 8.24 15.28
CA MET A 1 -32.96 9.02 14.81
C MET A 1 -32.79 8.82 13.32
N ASN A 2 -32.65 9.91 12.62
CA ASN A 2 -32.50 9.83 11.16
C ASN A 2 -31.03 9.68 10.80
N VAL A 3 -30.75 8.70 9.93
CA VAL A 3 -29.42 8.51 9.38
C VAL A 3 -29.35 9.29 8.08
N PRO A 4 -28.29 10.10 7.88
CA PRO A 4 -28.18 10.81 6.60
C PRO A 4 -28.17 9.82 5.43
N PRO A 5 -28.74 10.16 4.31
CA PRO A 5 -28.69 9.28 3.16
C PRO A 5 -27.26 9.08 2.71
N GLN A 6 -26.94 7.86 2.31
CA GLN A 6 -25.63 7.56 1.76
C GLN A 6 -25.51 8.19 0.37
N PRO A 7 -24.41 8.86 0.09
CA PRO A 7 -24.22 9.37 -1.26
C PRO A 7 -23.99 8.25 -2.25
N ASN A 8 -24.41 8.47 -3.48
CA ASN A 8 -24.05 7.56 -4.56
C ASN A 8 -22.58 7.79 -4.92
N ILE A 9 -21.84 6.71 -5.02
CA ILE A 9 -20.43 6.77 -5.38
C ILE A 9 -20.31 6.42 -6.85
N LYS A 10 -19.75 7.33 -7.63
CA LYS A 10 -19.50 7.10 -9.05
C LYS A 10 -18.00 7.05 -9.25
N LEU A 11 -17.50 5.90 -9.67
CA LEU A 11 -16.07 5.70 -9.91
C LEU A 11 -15.79 5.90 -11.40
N THR A 12 -14.81 6.73 -11.68
CA THR A 12 -14.35 6.95 -13.05
C THR A 12 -12.84 6.89 -13.07
N ASN A 13 -12.29 6.67 -14.24
CA ASN A 13 -10.83 6.66 -14.40
C ASN A 13 -10.39 7.91 -15.13
N SER A 14 -9.34 8.55 -14.63
CA SER A 14 -8.74 9.67 -15.35
C SER A 14 -7.98 9.15 -16.56
N PRO A 15 -7.65 10.04 -17.54
CA PRO A 15 -6.82 9.61 -18.67
C PRO A 15 -5.45 9.09 -18.23
N GLU A 16 -4.97 9.51 -17.07
CA GLU A 16 -3.67 9.10 -16.57
C GLU A 16 -3.72 7.82 -15.75
N TYR A 17 -4.91 7.24 -15.58
CA TYR A 17 -5.04 6.00 -14.80
C TYR A 17 -4.19 4.89 -15.40
N ARG A 18 -3.46 4.20 -14.55
CA ARG A 18 -2.62 3.07 -14.94
C ARG A 18 -2.72 1.99 -13.88
N GLU A 19 -2.61 0.75 -14.30
CA GLU A 19 -2.49 -0.38 -13.38
C GLU A 19 -1.10 -0.95 -13.52
N ASN A 20 -0.39 -1.01 -12.42
CA ASN A 20 0.98 -1.48 -12.40
C ASN A 20 1.16 -2.48 -11.28
N TYR A 21 2.14 -3.34 -11.43
CA TYR A 21 2.51 -4.28 -10.39
C TYR A 21 3.62 -3.68 -9.55
N ALA A 22 3.47 -3.77 -8.23
CA ALA A 22 4.49 -3.33 -7.30
C ALA A 22 4.76 -4.43 -6.28
N ASN A 23 6.02 -4.70 -6.04
CA ASN A 23 6.41 -5.59 -4.95
C ASN A 23 7.36 -4.91 -3.97
N SER A 24 7.41 -3.59 -4.00
CA SER A 24 8.15 -2.79 -3.05
C SER A 24 7.34 -1.55 -2.71
N VAL A 25 7.22 -1.26 -1.42
CA VAL A 25 6.54 -0.05 -0.94
C VAL A 25 7.43 0.59 0.11
N GLN A 26 7.68 1.87 -0.05
CA GLN A 26 8.37 2.69 0.94
C GLN A 26 7.40 3.76 1.43
N MET A 27 7.63 4.26 2.65
CA MET A 27 6.71 5.22 3.21
C MET A 27 7.45 6.29 4.00
N ARG A 28 7.03 7.53 3.84
CA ARG A 28 7.46 8.64 4.69
C ARG A 28 6.23 9.32 5.24
N VAL A 29 6.33 9.78 6.49
CA VAL A 29 5.20 10.35 7.20
C VAL A 29 5.58 11.72 7.73
N ASN A 30 4.68 12.68 7.57
CA ASN A 30 4.77 13.94 8.29
C ASN A 30 3.37 14.29 8.82
N VAL A 31 3.27 15.45 9.46
CA VAL A 31 2.01 15.86 10.09
C VAL A 31 0.88 16.00 9.07
N TRP A 32 1.21 16.35 7.83
CA TRP A 32 0.21 16.71 6.84
C TRP A 32 -0.21 15.53 5.97
N ASP A 33 0.70 14.57 5.74
CA ASP A 33 0.39 13.50 4.80
C ASP A 33 1.33 12.31 4.99
N PHE A 34 0.93 11.21 4.37
CA PHE A 34 1.73 10.01 4.21
C PHE A 34 2.13 9.94 2.74
N PHE A 35 3.40 9.68 2.48
CA PHE A 35 3.88 9.55 1.12
C PHE A 35 4.31 8.10 0.87
N LEU A 36 3.62 7.43 -0.05
CA LEU A 36 3.90 6.05 -0.41
C LEU A 36 4.61 6.01 -1.75
N VAL A 37 5.67 5.21 -1.83
CA VAL A 37 6.42 5.05 -3.06
C VAL A 37 6.36 3.58 -3.45
N PHE A 38 5.87 3.33 -4.65
CA PHE A 38 5.68 1.99 -5.18
C PHE A 38 6.76 1.69 -6.20
N GLY A 39 7.30 0.49 -6.14
CA GLY A 39 8.33 0.10 -7.07
C GLY A 39 8.40 -1.40 -7.26
N THR A 40 9.38 -1.81 -8.04
CA THR A 40 9.65 -3.23 -8.29
C THR A 40 11.09 -3.53 -7.93
N VAL A 41 11.29 -4.69 -7.34
CA VAL A 41 12.64 -5.18 -7.05
C VAL A 41 13.24 -5.65 -8.37
N GLN A 42 14.34 -5.02 -8.78
CA GLN A 42 14.99 -5.33 -10.05
C GLN A 42 16.10 -6.35 -9.87
N GLN A 43 16.83 -6.24 -8.76
CA GLN A 43 17.97 -7.10 -8.52
C GLN A 43 18.10 -7.31 -7.03
N GLN A 44 18.43 -8.53 -6.65
CA GLN A 44 18.55 -8.88 -5.24
C GLN A 44 19.73 -9.82 -5.07
N SER A 45 20.67 -9.42 -4.20
CA SER A 45 21.81 -10.23 -3.84
C SER A 45 22.02 -10.09 -2.35
N GLU A 46 23.04 -10.77 -1.81
CA GLU A 46 23.33 -10.66 -0.41
C GLU A 46 23.74 -9.24 0.00
N SER A 47 24.38 -8.52 -0.90
CA SER A 47 24.94 -7.21 -0.58
C SER A 47 24.13 -6.04 -1.14
N GLN A 48 23.18 -6.29 -2.02
CA GLN A 48 22.50 -5.20 -2.69
C GLN A 48 21.10 -5.60 -3.13
N VAL A 49 20.17 -4.68 -2.90
CA VAL A 49 18.82 -4.78 -3.43
C VAL A 49 18.57 -3.52 -4.24
N GLU A 50 18.27 -3.69 -5.51
CA GLU A 50 17.96 -2.57 -6.39
C GLU A 50 16.45 -2.50 -6.59
N ILE A 51 15.86 -1.36 -6.29
CA ILE A 51 14.43 -1.13 -6.41
C ILE A 51 14.21 0.00 -7.39
N ARG A 52 13.35 -0.23 -8.36
CA ARG A 52 12.98 0.78 -9.33
C ARG A 52 11.61 1.34 -8.97
N ASN A 53 11.57 2.58 -8.52
CA ASN A 53 10.33 3.25 -8.13
C ASN A 53 9.64 3.81 -9.36
N PHE A 54 8.32 3.64 -9.44
CA PHE A 54 7.58 4.14 -10.60
C PHE A 54 6.39 5.01 -10.22
N GLN A 55 6.00 5.06 -8.95
CA GLN A 55 4.84 5.84 -8.55
C GLN A 55 4.98 6.31 -7.12
N GLY A 56 4.73 7.59 -6.90
CA GLY A 56 4.61 8.15 -5.56
C GLY A 56 3.21 8.70 -5.37
N ILE A 57 2.63 8.46 -4.21
CA ILE A 57 1.29 8.91 -3.91
C ILE A 57 1.24 9.48 -2.51
N TYR A 58 0.69 10.69 -2.38
CA TYR A 58 0.44 11.30 -1.09
C TYR A 58 -0.99 10.98 -0.66
N LEU A 59 -1.13 10.56 0.58
CA LEU A 59 -2.43 10.33 1.20
C LEU A 59 -2.62 11.28 2.37
N SER A 60 -3.85 11.74 2.57
CA SER A 60 -4.16 12.40 3.83
C SER A 60 -4.01 11.39 4.97
N PRO A 61 -3.76 11.87 6.21
CA PRO A 61 -3.71 10.95 7.34
C PRO A 61 -4.97 10.12 7.49
N GLN A 62 -6.12 10.71 7.23
CA GLN A 62 -7.39 9.99 7.32
C GLN A 62 -7.47 8.88 6.29
N GLN A 63 -7.02 9.15 5.07
CA GLN A 63 -7.05 8.12 4.02
C GLN A 63 -6.02 7.04 4.30
N ALA A 64 -4.88 7.41 4.86
CA ALA A 64 -3.88 6.40 5.25
C ALA A 64 -4.44 5.46 6.31
N LYS A 65 -5.18 6.01 7.28
CA LYS A 65 -5.79 5.17 8.31
C LYS A 65 -6.86 4.27 7.72
N ALA A 66 -7.64 4.78 6.77
CA ALA A 66 -8.63 3.96 6.08
C ALA A 66 -7.96 2.83 5.29
N LEU A 67 -6.86 3.13 4.62
CA LEU A 67 -6.11 2.12 3.89
C LEU A 67 -5.60 1.02 4.81
N LEU A 68 -5.11 1.39 6.00
CA LEU A 68 -4.66 0.39 6.97
C LEU A 68 -5.78 -0.58 7.29
N GLY A 69 -6.99 -0.06 7.55
CA GLY A 69 -8.14 -0.92 7.85
C GLY A 69 -8.50 -1.83 6.70
N LEU A 70 -8.50 -1.29 5.47
CA LEU A 70 -8.81 -2.09 4.29
C LEU A 70 -7.79 -3.20 4.09
N LEU A 71 -6.51 -2.88 4.23
CA LEU A 71 -5.46 -3.88 4.07
C LEU A 71 -5.58 -4.96 5.14
N GLN A 72 -5.79 -4.56 6.39
CA GLN A 72 -5.89 -5.52 7.47
C GLN A 72 -7.04 -6.49 7.25
N GLN A 73 -8.20 -5.97 6.86
CA GLN A 73 -9.37 -6.78 6.62
C GLN A 73 -9.16 -7.76 5.47
N ASN A 74 -8.55 -7.30 4.39
CA ASN A 74 -8.36 -8.12 3.20
C ASN A 74 -7.22 -9.12 3.37
N VAL A 75 -6.17 -8.75 4.07
CA VAL A 75 -5.09 -9.69 4.39
C VAL A 75 -5.64 -10.81 5.28
N ASN A 76 -6.44 -10.46 6.29
CA ASN A 76 -7.03 -11.47 7.15
C ASN A 76 -7.91 -12.44 6.35
N GLY A 77 -8.71 -11.91 5.43
CA GLY A 77 -9.55 -12.74 4.57
C GLY A 77 -8.73 -13.66 3.68
N TYR A 78 -7.67 -13.13 3.12
CA TYR A 78 -6.77 -13.92 2.29
C TYR A 78 -6.15 -15.07 3.10
N GLU A 79 -5.65 -14.75 4.29
CA GLU A 79 -4.99 -15.77 5.11
C GLU A 79 -5.95 -16.82 5.60
N THR A 80 -7.21 -16.48 5.84
CA THR A 80 -8.23 -17.46 6.20
C THR A 80 -8.48 -18.42 5.05
N ALA A 81 -8.51 -17.91 3.82
CA ALA A 81 -8.83 -18.73 2.65
C ALA A 81 -7.64 -19.52 2.13
N PHE A 82 -6.44 -18.95 2.18
CA PHE A 82 -5.29 -19.52 1.48
C PHE A 82 -4.10 -19.83 2.38
N GLY A 83 -4.13 -19.40 3.64
CA GLY A 83 -3.04 -19.67 4.56
C GLY A 83 -2.20 -18.43 4.84
N GLU A 84 -1.34 -18.55 5.81
CA GLU A 84 -0.53 -17.44 6.30
C GLU A 84 0.40 -16.90 5.22
N ILE A 85 0.43 -15.57 5.10
CA ILE A 85 1.39 -14.89 4.23
C ILE A 85 2.71 -14.80 4.99
N LYS A 86 3.77 -15.36 4.42
CA LYS A 86 5.09 -15.31 5.03
C LYS A 86 5.90 -14.21 4.40
N LEU A 87 6.49 -13.37 5.23
CA LEU A 87 7.29 -12.26 4.77
C LEU A 87 8.75 -12.64 4.73
N ASP A 88 9.44 -12.15 3.68
CA ASP A 88 10.89 -12.22 3.64
C ASP A 88 11.41 -11.39 4.82
N PRO A 89 12.33 -11.92 5.65
CA PRO A 89 12.83 -11.15 6.79
C PRO A 89 13.38 -9.78 6.42
N ARG A 90 13.91 -9.61 5.23
CA ARG A 90 14.42 -8.31 4.78
C ARG A 90 13.31 -7.33 4.43
N MET A 91 12.09 -7.82 4.28
CA MET A 91 10.93 -7.00 3.92
C MET A 91 9.94 -6.86 5.06
N SER A 92 10.25 -7.40 6.23
CA SER A 92 9.32 -7.38 7.33
C SER A 92 9.16 -5.96 7.90
N PRO A 93 8.00 -5.66 8.51
CA PRO A 93 7.73 -4.30 8.99
C PRO A 93 8.72 -3.80 10.02
N GLY A 94 9.30 -4.49 10.82
CA GLY A 94 10.27 -3.99 11.78
C GLY A 94 11.67 -3.84 11.22
N GLY A 95 11.88 -4.19 9.98
CA GLY A 95 13.19 -4.18 9.38
C GLY A 95 13.57 -2.86 8.78
N GLN A 96 14.12 -2.91 7.61
CA GLN A 96 14.62 -1.74 6.97
C GLN A 96 13.53 -0.92 6.35
N VAL A 97 13.93 0.23 5.89
CA VAL A 97 13.08 1.14 5.18
C VAL A 97 12.49 0.48 3.97
N HIS A 98 11.27 0.79 3.78
CA HIS A 98 10.55 0.24 2.64
C HIS A 98 9.59 1.24 2.09
#